data_3b821e0e3d7163c0fc22a3e0870cc8b8
#
_entry.id   3b821e0e3d7163c0fc22a3e0870cc8b8
#
_cell.length_a   1.000
_cell.length_b   1.000
_cell.length_c   1.000
_cell.angle_alpha   90.00
_cell.angle_beta   90.00
_cell.angle_gamma   90.00
#
_symmetry.space_group_name_H-M   'P 1'
#
loop_
_entity.id
_entity.type
_entity.pdbx_description
1 polymer ?
#
loop_
_entity_poly.entity_id
_entity_poly.type
_entity_poly.pdbx_seq_one_letter_code
_entity_poly.pdbx_strand_id
1 'polypeptide(L)'
;DADGDGIGNNADTDDDNDGFSDLDEIAVGTDPFDASDVPADGDGDGIPDALDNDFDNDGVTNDKDAFPLDATETMDTDGDGIGDNTDMDDDNDGISDSDEVASGTNPKDANSKPRDLDGDGIPDALDADIDGDGVANAQDAFPYDKTEWLDTDGDGLGNNLDPDDDNDGVLDGNDANPLS
;
A
#
# COMPACT_ATOMS: atom_id res chain seq x y z
N ASP A 1 -21.41 -40.92 -28.29
CA ASP A 1 -22.30 -40.65 -27.12
C ASP A 1 -21.57 -41.18 -25.90
N ALA A 2 -20.50 -40.47 -25.55
CA ALA A 2 -19.60 -40.88 -24.49
C ALA A 2 -20.21 -40.56 -23.11
N ASP A 3 -20.91 -39.44 -22.99
CA ASP A 3 -21.61 -38.99 -21.80
C ASP A 3 -23.03 -39.59 -21.66
N GLY A 4 -23.63 -40.10 -22.74
CA GLY A 4 -24.93 -40.73 -22.77
C GLY A 4 -26.12 -39.78 -22.82
N ASP A 5 -25.93 -38.55 -23.29
CA ASP A 5 -26.97 -37.52 -23.41
C ASP A 5 -27.90 -37.71 -24.63
N GLY A 6 -27.50 -38.53 -25.60
CA GLY A 6 -28.25 -38.87 -26.82
C GLY A 6 -27.81 -38.08 -28.06
N ILE A 7 -26.82 -37.21 -27.94
CA ILE A 7 -26.10 -36.61 -29.05
C ILE A 7 -24.90 -37.51 -29.38
N GLY A 8 -24.55 -37.66 -30.60
CA GLY A 8 -23.37 -38.47 -30.95
C GLY A 8 -22.14 -37.64 -31.04
N ASN A 9 -20.99 -38.14 -30.66
CA ASN A 9 -19.68 -37.46 -30.55
C ASN A 9 -19.26 -36.62 -31.75
N ASN A 10 -19.78 -36.86 -32.96
CA ASN A 10 -19.49 -36.01 -34.14
C ASN A 10 -20.37 -34.74 -34.23
N ALA A 11 -21.36 -34.64 -33.36
CA ALA A 11 -22.35 -33.56 -33.36
C ALA A 11 -22.40 -32.87 -31.96
N ASP A 12 -21.81 -33.51 -31.00
CA ASP A 12 -21.59 -32.95 -29.68
C ASP A 12 -20.38 -32.02 -29.68
N THR A 13 -20.34 -31.07 -28.82
CA THR A 13 -19.23 -30.12 -28.65
C THR A 13 -18.53 -30.28 -27.30
N ASP A 14 -19.06 -31.15 -26.43
CA ASP A 14 -18.57 -31.52 -25.10
C ASP A 14 -18.92 -33.00 -24.90
N ASP A 15 -18.07 -33.89 -25.45
CA ASP A 15 -18.36 -35.31 -25.65
C ASP A 15 -18.52 -36.11 -24.31
N ASP A 16 -17.95 -35.61 -23.22
CA ASP A 16 -18.03 -36.28 -21.89
C ASP A 16 -18.78 -35.45 -20.84
N ASN A 17 -19.23 -34.25 -21.21
CA ASN A 17 -20.08 -33.34 -20.42
C ASN A 17 -19.44 -32.92 -19.10
N ASP A 18 -18.13 -32.61 -19.15
CA ASP A 18 -17.38 -32.10 -17.99
C ASP A 18 -17.44 -30.54 -17.87
N GLY A 19 -17.93 -29.87 -18.93
CA GLY A 19 -18.14 -28.44 -18.99
C GLY A 19 -17.15 -27.71 -19.90
N PHE A 20 -16.15 -28.39 -20.45
CA PHE A 20 -15.24 -27.85 -21.44
C PHE A 20 -15.57 -28.38 -22.84
N SER A 21 -15.19 -27.64 -23.87
CA SER A 21 -15.43 -28.13 -25.22
C SER A 21 -14.31 -29.08 -25.67
N ASP A 22 -14.66 -30.11 -26.51
CA ASP A 22 -13.67 -31.00 -27.12
C ASP A 22 -12.51 -30.23 -27.78
N LEU A 23 -12.79 -29.06 -28.35
CA LEU A 23 -11.75 -28.23 -28.98
C LEU A 23 -10.79 -27.60 -28.00
N ASP A 24 -11.29 -27.13 -26.87
CA ASP A 24 -10.48 -26.55 -25.82
C ASP A 24 -9.64 -27.62 -25.13
N GLU A 25 -10.24 -28.80 -24.85
CA GLU A 25 -9.55 -29.94 -24.29
C GLU A 25 -8.41 -30.43 -25.18
N ILE A 26 -8.68 -30.63 -26.48
CA ILE A 26 -7.65 -30.99 -27.47
C ILE A 26 -6.54 -29.92 -27.51
N ALA A 27 -6.90 -28.63 -27.39
CA ALA A 27 -5.92 -27.55 -27.44
C ALA A 27 -4.99 -27.54 -26.21
N VAL A 28 -5.50 -27.90 -25.03
CA VAL A 28 -4.73 -27.94 -23.79
C VAL A 28 -4.13 -29.32 -23.50
N GLY A 29 -4.63 -30.37 -24.17
CA GLY A 29 -4.09 -31.72 -24.15
C GLY A 29 -4.75 -32.67 -23.15
N THR A 30 -5.98 -32.41 -22.77
CA THR A 30 -6.86 -33.31 -22.03
C THR A 30 -7.64 -34.23 -23.00
N ASP A 31 -8.33 -35.24 -22.47
CA ASP A 31 -9.06 -36.26 -23.25
C ASP A 31 -10.57 -35.94 -23.31
N PRO A 32 -11.12 -35.50 -24.46
CA PRO A 32 -12.51 -35.07 -24.60
C PRO A 32 -13.55 -36.22 -24.43
N PHE A 33 -13.11 -37.41 -24.05
CA PHE A 33 -13.97 -38.54 -23.76
C PHE A 33 -13.88 -39.02 -22.30
N ASP A 34 -13.12 -38.35 -21.45
CA ASP A 34 -12.88 -38.70 -20.03
C ASP A 34 -13.17 -37.55 -19.10
N ALA A 35 -14.39 -37.36 -18.68
CA ALA A 35 -14.85 -36.35 -17.72
C ALA A 35 -14.08 -36.26 -16.39
N SER A 36 -13.06 -37.08 -16.19
CA SER A 36 -12.14 -37.01 -15.04
C SER A 36 -10.80 -36.35 -15.40
N ASP A 37 -10.52 -36.13 -16.70
CA ASP A 37 -9.30 -35.47 -17.20
C ASP A 37 -9.58 -33.99 -17.55
N VAL A 38 -10.07 -33.26 -16.56
CA VAL A 38 -10.56 -31.86 -16.65
C VAL A 38 -9.40 -30.87 -16.84
N PRO A 39 -9.49 -29.90 -17.77
CA PRO A 39 -8.54 -28.80 -17.85
C PRO A 39 -8.45 -27.98 -16.56
N ALA A 40 -7.30 -27.35 -16.30
CA ALA A 40 -7.21 -26.35 -15.23
C ALA A 40 -8.03 -25.11 -15.63
N ASP A 41 -8.87 -24.64 -14.68
CA ASP A 41 -9.74 -23.48 -14.82
C ASP A 41 -9.83 -22.83 -13.42
N GLY A 42 -9.07 -21.77 -13.22
CA GLY A 42 -8.83 -21.18 -11.90
C GLY A 42 -10.02 -20.39 -11.36
N ASP A 43 -10.77 -19.72 -12.22
CA ASP A 43 -11.91 -18.88 -11.87
C ASP A 43 -13.28 -19.58 -12.12
N GLY A 44 -13.28 -20.69 -12.88
CA GLY A 44 -14.47 -21.48 -13.15
C GLY A 44 -15.39 -20.88 -14.19
N ASP A 45 -14.86 -20.09 -15.13
CA ASP A 45 -15.67 -19.46 -16.18
C ASP A 45 -15.90 -20.36 -17.40
N GLY A 46 -15.23 -21.54 -17.44
CA GLY A 46 -15.33 -22.53 -18.52
C GLY A 46 -14.32 -22.32 -19.65
N ILE A 47 -13.34 -21.46 -19.46
CA ILE A 47 -12.18 -21.29 -20.34
C ILE A 47 -10.96 -21.90 -19.64
N PRO A 48 -10.28 -22.90 -20.21
CA PRO A 48 -9.05 -23.41 -19.60
C PRO A 48 -7.99 -22.34 -19.39
N ASP A 49 -7.29 -22.33 -18.25
CA ASP A 49 -6.20 -21.36 -17.91
C ASP A 49 -5.21 -21.16 -19.06
N ALA A 50 -4.91 -22.22 -19.83
CA ALA A 50 -3.96 -22.15 -20.93
C ALA A 50 -4.48 -21.36 -22.15
N LEU A 51 -5.78 -21.11 -22.23
CA LEU A 51 -6.47 -20.38 -23.29
C LEU A 51 -7.07 -19.07 -22.81
N ASP A 52 -7.08 -18.87 -21.48
CA ASP A 52 -7.62 -17.70 -20.82
C ASP A 52 -6.62 -16.53 -20.82
N ASN A 53 -7.13 -15.31 -20.93
CA ASN A 53 -6.38 -14.08 -20.87
C ASN A 53 -6.59 -13.32 -19.53
N ASP A 54 -7.44 -13.84 -18.63
CA ASP A 54 -7.85 -13.22 -17.37
C ASP A 54 -8.16 -14.33 -16.37
N PHE A 55 -7.12 -14.93 -15.77
CA PHE A 55 -7.17 -16.19 -15.01
C PHE A 55 -8.03 -16.17 -13.73
N ASP A 56 -8.30 -14.99 -13.20
CA ASP A 56 -9.08 -14.83 -11.97
C ASP A 56 -10.36 -14.01 -12.18
N ASN A 57 -10.59 -13.59 -13.46
CA ASN A 57 -11.80 -12.91 -13.94
C ASN A 57 -12.13 -11.63 -13.18
N ASP A 58 -11.09 -10.86 -12.80
CA ASP A 58 -11.22 -9.56 -12.14
C ASP A 58 -11.42 -8.41 -13.13
N GLY A 59 -11.21 -8.66 -14.43
CA GLY A 59 -11.35 -7.71 -15.54
C GLY A 59 -10.04 -7.09 -16.00
N VAL A 60 -8.91 -7.50 -15.44
CA VAL A 60 -7.56 -7.13 -15.87
C VAL A 60 -6.91 -8.35 -16.52
N THR A 61 -6.35 -8.17 -17.70
CA THR A 61 -5.74 -9.30 -18.42
C THR A 61 -4.40 -9.68 -17.79
N ASN A 62 -4.06 -10.98 -17.80
CA ASN A 62 -2.85 -11.55 -17.17
C ASN A 62 -1.55 -10.80 -17.50
N ASP A 63 -1.45 -10.17 -18.69
CA ASP A 63 -0.26 -9.43 -19.14
C ASP A 63 -0.14 -8.03 -18.50
N LYS A 64 -1.18 -7.56 -17.80
CA LYS A 64 -1.26 -6.25 -17.15
C LYS A 64 -1.55 -6.36 -15.65
N ASP A 65 -1.85 -7.56 -15.21
CA ASP A 65 -2.14 -7.87 -13.83
C ASP A 65 -0.86 -8.26 -13.09
N ALA A 66 -0.62 -7.64 -11.95
CA ALA A 66 0.48 -8.00 -11.06
C ALA A 66 0.20 -9.33 -10.32
N PHE A 67 -1.09 -9.68 -10.16
CA PHE A 67 -1.54 -10.86 -9.42
C PHE A 67 -2.55 -11.72 -10.21
N PRO A 68 -2.18 -12.29 -11.36
CA PRO A 68 -3.11 -12.94 -12.31
C PRO A 68 -3.89 -14.15 -11.77
N LEU A 69 -3.79 -14.47 -10.51
CA LEU A 69 -4.49 -15.58 -9.83
C LEU A 69 -5.21 -15.10 -8.57
N ASP A 70 -5.31 -13.79 -8.34
CA ASP A 70 -5.94 -13.20 -7.16
C ASP A 70 -6.88 -12.06 -7.56
N ALA A 71 -8.14 -12.38 -7.84
CA ALA A 71 -9.20 -11.45 -8.23
C ALA A 71 -9.45 -10.27 -7.26
N THR A 72 -8.70 -10.16 -6.18
CA THR A 72 -8.79 -9.05 -5.22
C THR A 72 -7.68 -8.04 -5.38
N GLU A 73 -6.64 -8.37 -6.17
CA GLU A 73 -5.45 -7.55 -6.39
C GLU A 73 -5.15 -7.43 -7.88
N THR A 74 -4.79 -6.25 -8.34
CA THR A 74 -4.47 -6.00 -9.76
C THR A 74 -3.15 -5.27 -9.95
N MET A 75 -2.69 -4.57 -8.92
CA MET A 75 -1.53 -3.68 -8.97
C MET A 75 -0.60 -3.96 -7.79
N ASP A 76 0.68 -3.73 -8.04
CA ASP A 76 1.78 -3.77 -7.10
C ASP A 76 2.69 -2.58 -7.46
N THR A 77 2.43 -1.45 -6.81
CA THR A 77 3.01 -0.17 -7.23
C THR A 77 4.51 -0.11 -6.92
N ASP A 78 4.95 -0.65 -5.79
CA ASP A 78 6.37 -0.65 -5.38
C ASP A 78 7.13 -1.93 -5.77
N GLY A 79 6.41 -3.00 -6.15
CA GLY A 79 7.00 -4.27 -6.60
C GLY A 79 7.47 -5.18 -5.46
N ASP A 80 6.92 -5.07 -4.25
CA ASP A 80 7.33 -5.88 -3.10
C ASP A 80 6.61 -7.23 -3.00
N GLY A 81 5.53 -7.41 -3.80
CA GLY A 81 4.73 -8.64 -3.88
C GLY A 81 3.49 -8.61 -3.01
N ILE A 82 3.15 -7.48 -2.42
CA ILE A 82 1.86 -7.20 -1.77
C ILE A 82 1.06 -6.33 -2.73
N GLY A 83 -0.23 -6.63 -2.91
CA GLY A 83 -1.08 -5.84 -3.80
C GLY A 83 -1.54 -4.55 -3.15
N ASP A 84 -1.73 -3.51 -3.97
CA ASP A 84 -2.12 -2.16 -3.53
C ASP A 84 -3.42 -2.12 -2.70
N ASN A 85 -4.30 -3.13 -2.79
CA ASN A 85 -5.51 -3.17 -1.97
C ASN A 85 -5.25 -3.67 -0.54
N THR A 86 -4.17 -4.38 -0.31
CA THR A 86 -3.77 -4.96 0.99
C THR A 86 -2.52 -4.33 1.57
N ASP A 87 -1.74 -3.63 0.76
CA ASP A 87 -0.62 -2.83 1.22
C ASP A 87 -1.09 -1.62 2.03
N MET A 88 -0.28 -1.11 2.89
CA MET A 88 -0.53 0.09 3.70
C MET A 88 0.40 1.25 3.34
N ASP A 89 1.35 1.01 2.43
CA ASP A 89 2.36 1.97 1.93
C ASP A 89 2.68 1.58 0.50
N ASP A 90 1.69 1.82 -0.43
CA ASP A 90 1.67 1.35 -1.81
C ASP A 90 2.94 1.67 -2.61
N ASP A 91 3.67 2.73 -2.29
CA ASP A 91 4.89 3.15 -3.00
C ASP A 91 6.18 2.99 -2.18
N ASN A 92 6.05 2.47 -0.94
CA ASN A 92 7.13 2.14 -0.01
C ASN A 92 8.06 3.34 0.28
N ASP A 93 7.46 4.53 0.42
CA ASP A 93 8.20 5.76 0.73
C ASP A 93 8.38 5.99 2.24
N GLY A 94 7.70 5.17 3.07
CA GLY A 94 7.75 5.17 4.53
C GLY A 94 6.63 5.97 5.19
N ILE A 95 5.70 6.52 4.40
CA ILE A 95 4.45 7.15 4.89
C ILE A 95 3.29 6.25 4.46
N SER A 96 2.33 6.02 5.34
CA SER A 96 1.19 5.18 5.00
C SER A 96 0.24 5.85 4.03
N ASP A 97 -0.45 5.07 3.15
CA ASP A 97 -1.47 5.57 2.23
C ASP A 97 -2.51 6.44 2.91
N SER A 98 -2.93 6.02 4.12
CA SER A 98 -3.93 6.76 4.90
C SER A 98 -3.43 8.15 5.32
N ASP A 99 -2.16 8.28 5.65
CA ASP A 99 -1.55 9.55 6.08
C ASP A 99 -1.25 10.43 4.87
N GLU A 100 -0.89 9.84 3.73
CA GLU A 100 -0.74 10.53 2.47
C GLU A 100 -2.07 11.12 1.97
N VAL A 101 -3.13 10.30 1.94
CA VAL A 101 -4.47 10.77 1.58
C VAL A 101 -4.91 11.89 2.53
N ALA A 102 -4.67 11.76 3.85
CA ALA A 102 -5.00 12.80 4.83
C ALA A 102 -4.17 14.08 4.62
N SER A 103 -2.93 13.97 4.15
CA SER A 103 -2.02 15.07 3.85
C SER A 103 -2.21 15.65 2.45
N GLY A 104 -2.97 14.95 1.58
CA GLY A 104 -3.25 15.37 0.20
C GLY A 104 -2.15 15.04 -0.80
N THR A 105 -1.32 14.05 -0.51
CA THR A 105 -0.33 13.46 -1.41
C THR A 105 -0.86 12.19 -2.09
N ASN A 106 -0.06 11.55 -2.94
CA ASN A 106 -0.48 10.41 -3.74
C ASN A 106 0.18 9.12 -3.25
N PRO A 107 -0.56 8.15 -2.66
CA PRO A 107 -0.04 6.91 -2.11
C PRO A 107 0.71 5.99 -3.11
N LYS A 108 0.65 6.30 -4.40
CA LYS A 108 1.26 5.51 -5.49
C LYS A 108 2.41 6.24 -6.20
N ASP A 109 2.95 7.27 -5.59
CA ASP A 109 4.08 8.04 -6.15
C ASP A 109 5.04 8.47 -5.04
N ALA A 110 6.08 7.71 -4.78
CA ALA A 110 7.11 7.94 -3.76
C ALA A 110 7.84 9.31 -3.86
N ASN A 111 7.55 10.09 -4.90
CA ASN A 111 7.99 11.48 -5.00
C ASN A 111 6.93 12.48 -4.53
N SER A 112 5.71 12.03 -4.30
CA SER A 112 4.57 12.84 -3.81
C SER A 112 4.46 12.85 -2.29
N LYS A 113 5.57 12.84 -1.60
CA LYS A 113 5.72 12.65 -0.16
C LYS A 113 5.33 13.91 0.64
N PRO A 114 4.50 13.80 1.70
CA PRO A 114 4.26 14.90 2.61
C PRO A 114 5.53 15.24 3.40
N ARG A 115 5.57 16.46 3.98
CA ARG A 115 6.68 16.80 4.86
C ARG A 115 6.62 15.99 6.15
N ASP A 116 7.72 15.40 6.51
CA ASP A 116 7.99 14.66 7.74
C ASP A 116 9.38 15.13 8.23
N LEU A 117 9.41 15.97 9.25
CA LEU A 117 10.62 16.69 9.65
C LEU A 117 11.58 15.81 10.44
N ASP A 118 11.06 14.98 11.33
CA ASP A 118 11.88 14.12 12.19
C ASP A 118 12.11 12.71 11.62
N GLY A 119 11.32 12.33 10.59
CA GLY A 119 11.47 11.07 9.86
C GLY A 119 10.90 9.86 10.59
N ASP A 120 9.88 10.06 11.44
CA ASP A 120 9.26 8.97 12.20
C ASP A 120 8.14 8.24 11.43
N GLY A 121 7.77 8.72 10.23
CA GLY A 121 6.72 8.20 9.37
C GLY A 121 5.36 8.83 9.58
N ILE A 122 5.25 9.87 10.40
CA ILE A 122 4.04 10.67 10.58
C ILE A 122 4.26 12.03 9.93
N PRO A 123 3.44 12.43 8.95
CA PRO A 123 3.54 13.76 8.36
C PRO A 123 3.40 14.90 9.37
N ASP A 124 4.19 15.98 9.24
CA ASP A 124 4.14 17.16 10.12
C ASP A 124 2.71 17.65 10.40
N ALA A 125 1.81 17.53 9.42
CA ALA A 125 0.42 17.99 9.55
C ALA A 125 -0.44 17.12 10.49
N LEU A 126 -0.01 15.90 10.77
CA LEU A 126 -0.69 14.90 11.59
C LEU A 126 0.09 14.60 12.87
N ASP A 127 1.33 15.06 12.96
CA ASP A 127 2.24 14.79 14.05
C ASP A 127 1.97 15.67 15.27
N ALA A 128 2.09 15.07 16.45
CA ALA A 128 1.95 15.73 17.75
C ALA A 128 3.30 16.29 18.28
N ASP A 129 4.43 15.89 17.68
CA ASP A 129 5.81 16.24 18.07
C ASP A 129 6.68 16.34 16.80
N ILE A 130 6.45 17.38 16.00
CA ILE A 130 6.95 17.54 14.62
C ILE A 130 8.47 17.41 14.47
N ASP A 131 9.26 17.83 15.47
CA ASP A 131 10.72 17.77 15.38
C ASP A 131 11.34 16.61 16.17
N GLY A 132 10.48 15.82 16.86
CA GLY A 132 10.88 14.60 17.56
C GLY A 132 11.83 14.83 18.74
N ASP A 133 11.70 15.96 19.43
CA ASP A 133 12.51 16.27 20.62
C ASP A 133 11.94 15.67 21.92
N GLY A 134 10.68 15.23 21.89
CA GLY A 134 9.94 14.63 23.01
C GLY A 134 9.02 15.62 23.71
N VAL A 135 8.89 16.85 23.23
CA VAL A 135 7.94 17.87 23.70
C VAL A 135 6.85 18.05 22.64
N ALA A 136 5.59 17.81 23.01
CA ALA A 136 4.51 17.92 22.05
C ALA A 136 4.32 19.38 21.58
N ASN A 137 3.99 19.58 20.29
CA ASN A 137 3.82 20.88 19.63
C ASN A 137 3.02 21.90 20.46
N ALA A 138 2.02 21.44 21.23
CA ALA A 138 1.15 22.31 22.03
C ALA A 138 1.85 22.86 23.29
N GLN A 139 2.98 22.28 23.71
CA GLN A 139 3.78 22.67 24.85
C GLN A 139 5.16 23.18 24.44
N ASP A 140 5.48 23.06 23.18
CA ASP A 140 6.75 23.45 22.59
C ASP A 140 6.69 24.88 22.06
N ALA A 141 7.64 25.71 22.48
CA ALA A 141 7.78 27.08 21.96
C ALA A 141 8.38 27.09 20.53
N PHE A 142 9.09 26.01 20.16
CA PHE A 142 9.79 25.87 18.86
C PHE A 142 9.51 24.54 18.15
N PRO A 143 8.27 24.22 17.76
CA PRO A 143 7.85 22.90 17.28
C PRO A 143 8.52 22.40 15.98
N TYR A 144 9.49 23.12 15.47
CA TYR A 144 10.26 22.79 14.27
C TYR A 144 11.76 22.80 14.50
N ASP A 145 12.20 22.97 15.77
CA ASP A 145 13.62 23.02 16.14
C ASP A 145 13.94 22.09 17.31
N LYS A 146 14.30 20.86 17.00
CA LYS A 146 14.65 19.76 17.92
C LYS A 146 15.60 20.13 19.05
N THR A 147 16.28 21.28 18.95
CA THR A 147 17.26 21.72 19.95
C THR A 147 16.69 22.72 20.96
N GLU A 148 15.48 23.21 20.73
CA GLU A 148 14.81 24.22 21.54
C GLU A 148 13.35 23.85 21.82
N TRP A 149 12.88 24.00 23.04
CA TRP A 149 11.49 23.71 23.42
C TRP A 149 10.88 24.71 24.41
N LEU A 150 11.73 25.56 25.01
CA LEU A 150 11.29 26.54 26.00
C LEU A 150 11.82 27.93 25.64
N ASP A 151 10.95 28.94 25.77
CA ASP A 151 11.25 30.37 25.63
C ASP A 151 10.64 31.04 26.88
N THR A 152 11.49 31.31 27.87
CA THR A 152 11.02 31.73 29.19
C THR A 152 10.54 33.19 29.20
N ASP A 153 11.23 34.08 28.48
CA ASP A 153 10.91 35.50 28.43
C ASP A 153 10.06 35.90 27.22
N GLY A 154 9.95 35.01 26.22
CA GLY A 154 9.12 35.21 25.02
C GLY A 154 9.77 36.11 23.98
N ASP A 155 11.10 36.20 23.93
CA ASP A 155 11.80 37.07 22.97
C ASP A 155 12.04 36.39 21.61
N GLY A 156 11.82 35.04 21.53
CA GLY A 156 11.97 34.25 20.31
C GLY A 156 13.32 33.55 20.17
N LEU A 157 14.17 33.61 21.19
CA LEU A 157 15.32 32.74 21.37
C LEU A 157 14.93 31.63 22.35
N GLY A 158 15.32 30.41 22.05
CA GLY A 158 15.10 29.29 23.00
C GLY A 158 16.14 29.31 24.10
N ASN A 159 15.75 28.83 25.27
CA ASN A 159 16.59 28.83 26.48
C ASN A 159 17.95 28.13 26.29
N ASN A 160 18.11 27.21 25.34
CA ASN A 160 19.40 26.60 25.07
C ASN A 160 20.37 27.54 24.31
N LEU A 161 19.86 28.51 23.59
CA LEU A 161 20.62 29.50 22.82
C LEU A 161 20.62 30.87 23.48
N ASP A 162 19.69 31.17 24.37
CA ASP A 162 19.60 32.43 25.08
C ASP A 162 20.65 32.50 26.21
N PRO A 163 21.40 33.54 26.36
CA PRO A 163 22.32 33.72 27.47
C PRO A 163 21.71 34.39 28.71
N ASP A 164 20.44 34.84 28.69
CA ASP A 164 19.71 35.54 29.75
C ASP A 164 18.22 35.16 29.66
N ASP A 165 17.91 33.90 30.04
CA ASP A 165 16.63 33.18 29.79
C ASP A 165 15.37 33.93 30.28
N ASP A 166 15.48 34.76 31.33
CA ASP A 166 14.33 35.51 31.87
C ASP A 166 14.43 37.03 31.61
N ASN A 167 15.49 37.47 30.90
CA ASN A 167 15.73 38.82 30.43
C ASN A 167 15.74 39.87 31.57
N ASP A 168 16.21 39.45 32.78
CA ASP A 168 16.34 40.33 33.95
C ASP A 168 17.61 41.19 33.94
N GLY A 169 18.52 40.91 33.00
CA GLY A 169 19.79 41.59 32.78
C GLY A 169 20.97 40.94 33.52
N VAL A 170 20.79 39.74 34.07
CA VAL A 170 21.84 38.92 34.65
C VAL A 170 21.94 37.65 33.82
N LEU A 171 23.08 37.43 33.18
CA LEU A 171 23.26 36.21 32.37
C LEU A 171 23.14 34.95 33.20
N ASP A 172 22.54 33.85 32.64
CA ASP A 172 22.25 32.55 33.30
C ASP A 172 23.44 32.01 34.07
N GLY A 173 24.65 32.10 33.53
CA GLY A 173 25.87 31.64 34.22
C GLY A 173 26.21 32.37 35.51
N ASN A 174 25.55 33.50 35.79
CA ASN A 174 25.72 34.35 36.98
C ASN A 174 24.43 34.51 37.78
N ASP A 175 23.30 34.02 37.23
CA ASP A 175 22.00 34.12 37.88
C ASP A 175 21.73 32.91 38.79
N ALA A 176 21.11 33.21 39.95
CA ALA A 176 20.68 32.18 40.90
C ALA A 176 19.35 31.53 40.53
N ASN A 177 18.56 32.19 39.66
CA ASN A 177 17.25 31.75 39.16
C ASN A 177 17.07 32.08 37.68
N PRO A 178 17.80 31.44 36.75
CA PRO A 178 17.86 31.81 35.35
C PRO A 178 16.51 31.77 34.58
N LEU A 179 15.46 31.30 35.19
CA LEU A 179 14.11 31.17 34.59
C LEU A 179 13.07 32.07 35.30
N SER A 180 13.48 33.04 36.19
CA SER A 180 12.51 33.86 36.96
C SER A 180 13.16 35.01 37.74
#